data_1ec61280752b4731511ffd66261708f7
#
_entry.id   1ec61280752b4731511ffd66261708f7
#
_cell.length_a   1.000
_cell.length_b   1.000
_cell.length_c   1.000
_cell.angle_alpha   90.00
_cell.angle_beta   90.00
_cell.angle_gamma   90.00
#
_symmetry.space_group_name_H-M   'P 1'
#
loop_
_entity.id
_entity.type
_entity.pdbx_description
1 polymer ?
#
loop_
_entity_poly.entity_id
_entity_poly.type
_entity_poly.pdbx_seq_one_letter_code
_entity_poly.pdbx_strand_id
1 'polypeptide(L)'
;EEAALWDKFQIATPKQRREILNSGIHTAMTPYGIRLFPHRKERNHFVGPVWPVWESGFASAAAETQNKELLLTMLAQQMRTAVLHKNFHEVLEADTGKSWRWPGQLWHACGFAAQVLYGILGISYDEQGLRFQPCVPEAFKGLEIENLNYQSAKLTVKTSGVGTVEYVILDGEKVDFIPYGLTGNHIVHIKLKN
;
A
#
# COMPACT_ATOMS: atom_id res chain seq x y z
N GLU A 1 6.46 13.71 -0.05
CA GLU A 1 7.50 12.85 -0.65
C GLU A 1 8.50 12.37 0.40
N GLU A 2 9.16 13.29 1.09
CA GLU A 2 10.20 12.99 2.07
C GLU A 2 9.73 12.02 3.16
N ALA A 3 8.51 12.20 3.67
CA ALA A 3 7.95 11.36 4.71
C ALA A 3 7.89 9.86 4.30
N ALA A 4 7.47 9.59 3.06
CA ALA A 4 7.38 8.24 2.54
C ALA A 4 8.75 7.61 2.28
N LEU A 5 9.73 8.41 1.85
CA LEU A 5 11.10 7.97 1.67
C LEU A 5 11.79 7.67 3.01
N TRP A 6 11.55 8.48 4.01
CA TRP A 6 12.13 8.29 5.35
C TRP A 6 11.69 6.99 6.00
N ASP A 7 10.44 6.61 5.79
CA ASP A 7 9.91 5.37 6.32
C ASP A 7 10.54 4.15 5.64
N LYS A 8 10.57 4.15 4.30
CA LYS A 8 11.19 3.08 3.52
C LYS A 8 12.66 2.82 3.87
N PHE A 9 13.42 3.85 4.20
CA PHE A 9 14.83 3.75 4.58
C PHE A 9 15.05 3.69 6.10
N GLN A 10 13.99 3.64 6.90
CA GLN A 10 14.02 3.56 8.37
C GLN A 10 14.85 4.66 9.05
N ILE A 11 14.93 5.84 8.44
CA ILE A 11 15.67 6.99 8.97
C ILE A 11 14.93 7.61 10.15
N ALA A 12 13.60 7.55 10.16
CA ALA A 12 12.76 8.11 11.20
C ALA A 12 12.46 7.10 12.32
N THR A 13 12.45 7.56 13.55
CA THR A 13 11.98 6.78 14.70
C THR A 13 10.47 6.50 14.58
N PRO A 14 9.93 5.45 15.25
CA PRO A 14 8.48 5.17 15.23
C PRO A 14 7.60 6.35 15.66
N LYS A 15 8.09 7.18 16.58
CA LYS A 15 7.40 8.41 17.01
C LYS A 15 7.37 9.43 15.88
N GLN A 16 8.51 9.72 15.26
CA GLN A 16 8.61 10.64 14.13
C GLN A 16 7.76 10.21 12.96
N ARG A 17 7.72 8.90 12.63
CA ARG A 17 6.85 8.38 11.55
C ARG A 17 5.39 8.70 11.80
N ARG A 18 4.88 8.45 13.00
CA ARG A 18 3.49 8.79 13.35
C ARG A 18 3.21 10.29 13.28
N GLU A 19 4.15 11.12 13.73
CA GLU A 19 4.00 12.58 13.67
C GLU A 19 4.00 13.10 12.23
N ILE A 20 4.86 12.56 11.37
CA ILE A 20 4.93 12.88 9.93
C ILE A 20 3.62 12.47 9.24
N LEU A 21 3.12 11.25 9.48
CA LEU A 21 1.85 10.80 8.91
C LEU A 21 0.69 11.68 9.36
N ASN A 22 0.59 11.98 10.66
CA ASN A 22 -0.46 12.84 11.18
C ASN A 22 -0.40 14.25 10.59
N SER A 23 0.79 14.83 10.47
CA SER A 23 0.98 16.12 9.84
C SER A 23 0.54 16.11 8.39
N GLY A 24 0.93 15.10 7.61
CA GLY A 24 0.52 14.93 6.21
C GLY A 24 -0.99 14.79 6.06
N ILE A 25 -1.64 13.99 6.91
CA ILE A 25 -3.09 13.82 6.92
C ILE A 25 -3.78 15.15 7.17
N HIS A 26 -3.39 15.89 8.21
CA HIS A 26 -4.05 17.14 8.58
C HIS A 26 -3.84 18.27 7.59
N THR A 27 -2.71 18.30 6.91
CA THR A 27 -2.33 19.44 6.05
C THR A 27 -2.56 19.23 4.57
N ALA A 28 -2.48 17.99 4.10
CA ALA A 28 -2.41 17.68 2.67
C ALA A 28 -3.54 16.78 2.16
N MET A 29 -4.24 16.04 3.02
CA MET A 29 -5.28 15.12 2.59
C MET A 29 -6.48 15.85 2.02
N THR A 30 -6.99 15.32 0.90
CA THR A 30 -8.21 15.77 0.22
C THR A 30 -9.14 14.57 0.01
N PRO A 31 -10.38 14.77 -0.44
CA PRO A 31 -11.25 13.63 -0.77
C PRO A 31 -10.74 12.72 -1.90
N TYR A 32 -9.75 13.17 -2.66
CA TYR A 32 -9.25 12.48 -3.86
C TYR A 32 -7.78 12.07 -3.78
N GLY A 33 -7.15 12.30 -2.62
CA GLY A 33 -5.78 11.93 -2.35
C GLY A 33 -4.98 13.00 -1.62
N ILE A 34 -3.67 12.88 -1.65
CA ILE A 34 -2.76 13.79 -0.96
C ILE A 34 -2.33 14.92 -1.91
N ARG A 35 -2.58 16.15 -1.47
CA ARG A 35 -2.18 17.37 -2.19
C ARG A 35 -0.68 17.59 -2.08
N LEU A 36 -0.05 17.82 -3.22
CA LEU A 36 1.35 18.17 -3.25
C LEU A 36 1.54 19.67 -2.87
N PHE A 37 2.50 19.93 -1.99
CA PHE A 37 2.81 21.27 -1.46
C PHE A 37 1.59 22.04 -0.91
N PRO A 38 0.89 21.52 0.09
CA PRO A 38 -0.40 22.07 0.57
C PRO A 38 -0.28 23.52 1.09
N HIS A 39 0.88 23.93 1.58
CA HIS A 39 1.13 25.26 2.15
C HIS A 39 1.40 26.35 1.11
N ARG A 40 1.65 26.00 -0.12
CA ARG A 40 1.89 26.99 -1.19
C ARG A 40 0.56 27.52 -1.72
N LYS A 41 0.53 28.84 -1.98
CA LYS A 41 -0.65 29.53 -2.52
C LYS A 41 -0.77 29.41 -4.04
N GLU A 42 0.34 29.30 -4.72
CA GLU A 42 0.36 29.13 -6.18
C GLU A 42 -0.33 27.82 -6.57
N ARG A 43 -0.99 27.84 -7.70
CA ARG A 43 -1.62 26.66 -8.29
C ARG A 43 -1.03 26.41 -9.68
N ASN A 44 -0.31 25.33 -9.81
CA ASN A 44 0.26 24.89 -11.08
C ASN A 44 0.39 23.37 -11.10
N HIS A 45 1.02 22.81 -12.11
CA HIS A 45 1.19 21.37 -12.25
C HIS A 45 1.80 20.66 -11.03
N PHE A 46 2.69 21.33 -10.30
CA PHE A 46 3.37 20.76 -9.12
C PHE A 46 2.78 21.20 -7.79
N VAL A 47 2.05 22.30 -7.76
CA VAL A 47 1.57 22.91 -6.52
C VAL A 47 0.06 22.88 -6.44
N GLY A 48 -0.46 22.18 -5.47
CA GLY A 48 -1.88 22.11 -5.15
C GLY A 48 -2.65 20.93 -5.71
N PRO A 49 -2.27 20.26 -6.82
CA PRO A 49 -2.97 19.06 -7.27
C PRO A 49 -2.62 17.83 -6.43
N VAL A 50 -3.38 16.76 -6.64
CA VAL A 50 -3.08 15.42 -6.16
C VAL A 50 -2.24 14.70 -7.21
N TRP A 51 -1.17 14.06 -6.76
CA TRP A 51 -0.35 13.15 -7.54
C TRP A 51 -0.47 11.75 -6.93
N PRO A 52 -1.33 10.90 -7.44
CA PRO A 52 -1.64 9.62 -6.79
C PRO A 52 -0.45 8.69 -6.59
N VAL A 53 0.60 8.82 -7.39
CA VAL A 53 1.83 8.02 -7.22
C VAL A 53 2.46 8.20 -5.83
N TRP A 54 2.37 9.38 -5.24
CA TRP A 54 2.95 9.66 -3.92
C TRP A 54 2.13 9.09 -2.77
N GLU A 55 0.87 8.76 -3.01
CA GLU A 55 0.01 8.11 -2.03
C GLU A 55 0.50 6.71 -1.65
N SER A 56 1.18 6.03 -2.58
CA SER A 56 1.76 4.71 -2.30
C SER A 56 2.79 4.75 -1.17
N GLY A 57 3.55 5.85 -1.06
CA GLY A 57 4.49 6.04 0.04
C GLY A 57 3.79 6.26 1.38
N PHE A 58 2.73 7.07 1.42
CA PHE A 58 1.92 7.23 2.63
C PHE A 58 1.19 5.95 3.02
N ALA A 59 0.73 5.17 2.04
CA ALA A 59 0.10 3.87 2.29
C ALA A 59 1.11 2.87 2.88
N SER A 60 2.36 2.87 2.40
CA SER A 60 3.44 2.06 3.00
C SER A 60 3.68 2.45 4.46
N ALA A 61 3.81 3.74 4.74
CA ALA A 61 3.99 4.25 6.09
C ALA A 61 2.78 3.93 7.00
N ALA A 62 1.55 3.99 6.46
CA ALA A 62 0.34 3.57 7.16
C ALA A 62 0.38 2.07 7.51
N ALA A 63 0.80 1.22 6.56
CA ALA A 63 0.94 -0.21 6.78
C ALA A 63 2.00 -0.54 7.83
N GLU A 64 3.18 0.07 7.76
CA GLU A 64 4.27 -0.14 8.73
C GLU A 64 3.90 0.30 10.14
N THR A 65 3.10 1.37 10.28
CA THR A 65 2.57 1.84 11.56
C THR A 65 1.28 1.13 11.99
N GLN A 66 0.82 0.13 11.21
CA GLN A 66 -0.44 -0.60 11.42
C GLN A 66 -1.68 0.32 11.45
N ASN A 67 -1.63 1.45 10.75
CA ASN A 67 -2.76 2.36 10.60
C ASN A 67 -3.68 1.90 9.47
N LYS A 68 -4.53 0.91 9.76
CA LYS A 68 -5.44 0.27 8.82
C LYS A 68 -6.48 1.20 8.23
N GLU A 69 -6.95 2.16 9.00
CA GLU A 69 -7.94 3.15 8.56
C GLU A 69 -7.34 4.06 7.49
N LEU A 70 -6.13 4.56 7.71
CA LEU A 70 -5.43 5.39 6.73
C LEU A 70 -5.12 4.61 5.46
N LEU A 71 -4.62 3.37 5.58
CA LEU A 71 -4.35 2.51 4.44
C LEU A 71 -5.61 2.28 3.60
N LEU A 72 -6.74 1.95 4.25
CA LEU A 72 -8.03 1.77 3.58
C LEU A 72 -8.50 3.05 2.89
N THR A 73 -8.35 4.20 3.55
CA THR A 73 -8.71 5.50 2.99
C THR A 73 -7.94 5.78 1.71
N MET A 74 -6.64 5.57 1.69
CA MET A 74 -5.81 5.79 0.51
C MET A 74 -6.15 4.87 -0.65
N LEU A 75 -6.35 3.59 -0.36
CA LEU A 75 -6.82 2.63 -1.37
C LEU A 75 -8.16 3.04 -1.96
N ALA A 76 -9.12 3.45 -1.10
CA ALA A 76 -10.44 3.87 -1.54
C ALA A 76 -10.39 5.14 -2.41
N GLN A 77 -9.53 6.09 -2.07
CA GLN A 77 -9.33 7.31 -2.87
C GLN A 77 -8.80 6.98 -4.27
N GLN A 78 -7.78 6.14 -4.37
CA GLN A 78 -7.23 5.74 -5.66
C GLN A 78 -8.22 4.89 -6.48
N MET A 79 -8.90 3.93 -5.86
CA MET A 79 -9.96 3.17 -6.54
C MET A 79 -11.08 4.07 -7.06
N ARG A 80 -11.53 5.01 -6.23
CA ARG A 80 -12.58 5.96 -6.61
C ARG A 80 -12.21 6.74 -7.87
N THR A 81 -11.01 7.27 -7.94
CA THR A 81 -10.54 8.04 -9.09
C THR A 81 -10.30 7.16 -10.31
N ALA A 82 -9.75 5.95 -10.13
CA ALA A 82 -9.55 5.00 -11.20
C ALA A 82 -10.90 4.54 -11.83
N VAL A 83 -11.92 4.29 -11.00
CA VAL A 83 -13.27 3.93 -11.47
C VAL A 83 -13.95 5.10 -12.17
N LEU A 84 -13.86 6.31 -11.60
CA LEU A 84 -14.45 7.52 -12.16
C LEU A 84 -13.93 7.82 -13.55
N HIS A 85 -12.62 7.68 -13.74
CA HIS A 85 -11.96 8.00 -15.01
C HIS A 85 -11.74 6.78 -15.91
N LYS A 86 -12.01 5.56 -15.42
CA LYS A 86 -11.69 4.27 -16.09
C LYS A 86 -10.21 4.19 -16.50
N ASN A 87 -9.35 4.85 -15.73
CA ASN A 87 -7.92 4.96 -16.02
C ASN A 87 -7.17 5.48 -14.78
N PHE A 88 -5.85 5.30 -14.79
CA PHE A 88 -4.94 5.93 -13.85
C PHE A 88 -4.37 7.20 -14.48
N HIS A 89 -4.62 8.34 -13.85
CA HIS A 89 -4.13 9.64 -14.29
C HIS A 89 -2.93 10.09 -13.45
N GLU A 90 -2.03 10.88 -14.05
CA GLU A 90 -0.87 11.37 -13.34
C GLU A 90 -1.24 12.43 -12.30
N VAL A 91 -2.13 13.35 -12.68
CA VAL A 91 -2.49 14.50 -11.86
C VAL A 91 -3.99 14.67 -11.82
N LEU A 92 -4.51 14.90 -10.63
CA LEU A 92 -5.93 15.15 -10.37
C LEU A 92 -6.11 16.51 -9.68
N GLU A 93 -7.21 17.16 -9.95
CA GLU A 93 -7.65 18.32 -9.17
C GLU A 93 -8.00 17.87 -7.75
N ALA A 94 -7.42 18.52 -6.75
CA ALA A 94 -7.57 18.13 -5.35
C ALA A 94 -9.00 18.28 -4.81
N ASP A 95 -9.76 19.23 -5.34
CA ASP A 95 -11.09 19.57 -4.84
C ASP A 95 -12.21 18.83 -5.57
N THR A 96 -12.00 18.42 -6.82
CA THR A 96 -13.02 17.80 -7.67
C THR A 96 -12.70 16.36 -8.08
N GLY A 97 -11.43 15.95 -7.97
CA GLY A 97 -10.95 14.68 -8.48
C GLY A 97 -10.92 14.59 -10.01
N LYS A 98 -11.18 15.68 -10.73
CA LYS A 98 -11.10 15.68 -12.19
C LYS A 98 -9.67 15.45 -12.64
N SER A 99 -9.53 14.73 -13.74
CA SER A 99 -8.25 14.57 -14.39
C SER A 99 -7.74 15.92 -14.88
N TRP A 100 -6.56 16.27 -14.46
CA TRP A 100 -5.88 17.47 -14.97
C TRP A 100 -4.97 17.13 -16.13
N ARG A 101 -4.20 16.02 -16.01
CA ARG A 101 -3.23 15.62 -17.05
C ARG A 101 -3.01 14.10 -17.13
N TRP A 102 -2.55 13.72 -18.30
CA TRP A 102 -1.96 12.45 -18.70
C TRP A 102 -2.64 11.18 -18.14
N PRO A 103 -3.55 10.63 -18.92
CA PRO A 103 -4.10 9.29 -18.66
C PRO A 103 -3.03 8.21 -18.91
N GLY A 104 -3.30 7.00 -18.40
CA GLY A 104 -2.48 5.82 -18.66
C GLY A 104 -1.14 5.84 -17.89
N GLN A 105 -1.13 6.39 -16.69
CA GLN A 105 0.07 6.46 -15.87
C GLN A 105 0.42 5.13 -15.21
N LEU A 106 1.42 4.48 -15.76
CA LEU A 106 1.87 3.17 -15.28
C LEU A 106 2.38 3.22 -13.83
N TRP A 107 3.12 4.25 -13.45
CA TRP A 107 3.62 4.39 -12.08
C TRP A 107 2.52 4.55 -11.04
N HIS A 108 1.40 5.22 -11.37
CA HIS A 108 0.23 5.28 -10.51
C HIS A 108 -0.43 3.90 -10.40
N ALA A 109 -0.62 3.19 -11.51
CA ALA A 109 -1.17 1.83 -11.50
C ALA A 109 -0.28 0.86 -10.70
N CYS A 110 1.05 0.94 -10.87
CA CYS A 110 2.01 0.17 -10.09
C CYS A 110 1.97 0.55 -8.61
N GLY A 111 1.85 1.85 -8.29
CA GLY A 111 1.71 2.33 -6.92
C GLY A 111 0.44 1.79 -6.24
N PHE A 112 -0.68 1.72 -6.95
CA PHE A 112 -1.90 1.10 -6.46
C PHE A 112 -1.73 -0.40 -6.18
N ALA A 113 -1.13 -1.15 -7.12
CA ALA A 113 -0.83 -2.57 -6.93
C ALA A 113 0.14 -2.79 -5.74
N ALA A 114 1.13 -1.91 -5.59
CA ALA A 114 2.08 -1.95 -4.48
C ALA A 114 1.40 -1.76 -3.12
N GLN A 115 0.36 -0.95 -3.01
CA GLN A 115 -0.40 -0.81 -1.76
C GLN A 115 -1.09 -2.11 -1.35
N VAL A 116 -1.54 -2.92 -2.30
CA VAL A 116 -2.13 -4.23 -2.01
C VAL A 116 -1.04 -5.22 -1.58
N LEU A 117 0.03 -5.33 -2.35
CA LEU A 117 1.08 -6.33 -2.12
C LEU A 117 1.95 -5.99 -0.90
N TYR A 118 2.47 -4.77 -0.84
CA TYR A 118 3.39 -4.34 0.22
C TYR A 118 2.66 -3.70 1.41
N GLY A 119 1.49 -3.11 1.18
CA GLY A 119 0.67 -2.53 2.23
C GLY A 119 -0.21 -3.57 2.93
N ILE A 120 -1.22 -4.12 2.23
CA ILE A 120 -2.19 -5.04 2.86
C ILE A 120 -1.55 -6.38 3.20
N LEU A 121 -0.86 -7.04 2.26
CA LEU A 121 -0.19 -8.32 2.51
C LEU A 121 1.15 -8.16 3.24
N GLY A 122 1.76 -6.99 3.19
CA GLY A 122 3.03 -6.73 3.85
C GLY A 122 4.16 -7.62 3.35
N ILE A 123 4.22 -7.83 2.02
CA ILE A 123 5.27 -8.64 1.40
C ILE A 123 6.62 -7.95 1.57
N SER A 124 7.61 -8.69 2.03
CA SER A 124 9.01 -8.28 2.08
C SER A 124 9.93 -9.44 1.72
N TYR A 125 11.15 -9.14 1.35
CA TYR A 125 12.16 -10.12 0.96
C TYR A 125 13.42 -9.92 1.79
N ASP A 126 14.01 -11.01 2.24
CA ASP A 126 15.33 -11.04 2.85
C ASP A 126 16.21 -12.14 2.22
N GLU A 127 17.36 -12.42 2.79
CA GLU A 127 18.29 -13.45 2.30
C GLU A 127 17.72 -14.87 2.35
N GLN A 128 16.71 -15.12 3.17
CA GLN A 128 16.10 -16.43 3.36
C GLN A 128 14.89 -16.67 2.45
N GLY A 129 14.16 -15.60 2.10
CA GLY A 129 12.98 -15.74 1.25
C GLY A 129 11.96 -14.62 1.39
N LEU A 130 10.70 -14.96 1.15
CA LEU A 130 9.55 -14.07 1.23
C LEU A 130 8.94 -14.13 2.62
N ARG A 131 8.68 -12.95 3.19
CA ARG A 131 7.99 -12.77 4.47
C ARG A 131 6.71 -11.98 4.32
N PHE A 132 5.86 -12.07 5.32
CA PHE A 132 4.60 -11.35 5.39
C PHE A 132 4.48 -10.58 6.70
N GLN A 133 4.20 -9.29 6.59
CA GLN A 133 3.85 -8.42 7.71
C GLN A 133 2.58 -7.63 7.36
N PRO A 134 1.44 -8.29 7.23
CA PRO A 134 0.24 -7.68 6.71
C PRO A 134 -0.37 -6.62 7.62
N CYS A 135 -0.96 -5.62 6.98
CA CYS A 135 -1.82 -4.62 7.60
C CYS A 135 -3.22 -4.74 6.99
N VAL A 136 -4.01 -5.72 7.43
CA VAL A 136 -5.32 -6.04 6.83
C VAL A 136 -6.41 -5.18 7.47
N PRO A 137 -7.02 -4.22 6.73
CA PRO A 137 -8.24 -3.55 7.18
C PRO A 137 -9.40 -4.55 7.32
N GLU A 138 -10.37 -4.27 8.19
CA GLU A 138 -11.53 -5.16 8.40
C GLU A 138 -12.31 -5.41 7.10
N ALA A 139 -12.36 -4.41 6.21
CA ALA A 139 -13.00 -4.54 4.90
C ALA A 139 -12.36 -5.61 3.98
N PHE A 140 -11.12 -6.02 4.28
CA PHE A 140 -10.36 -7.04 3.55
C PHE A 140 -10.15 -8.32 4.37
N LYS A 141 -10.92 -8.52 5.43
CA LYS A 141 -10.88 -9.76 6.21
C LYS A 141 -11.13 -10.98 5.31
N GLY A 142 -10.24 -11.97 5.38
CA GLY A 142 -10.32 -13.13 4.51
C GLY A 142 -9.83 -12.88 3.09
N LEU A 143 -8.93 -11.89 2.90
CA LEU A 143 -8.31 -11.62 1.60
C LEU A 143 -7.64 -12.88 1.06
N GLU A 144 -7.88 -13.15 -0.22
CA GLU A 144 -7.22 -14.17 -1.01
C GLU A 144 -6.60 -13.55 -2.26
N ILE A 145 -5.35 -13.88 -2.55
CA ILE A 145 -4.66 -13.52 -3.79
C ILE A 145 -4.19 -14.81 -4.45
N GLU A 146 -4.66 -15.02 -5.66
CA GLU A 146 -4.30 -16.18 -6.47
C GLU A 146 -3.20 -15.84 -7.48
N ASN A 147 -2.43 -16.85 -7.85
CA ASN A 147 -1.41 -16.75 -8.90
C ASN A 147 -0.34 -15.67 -8.66
N LEU A 148 -0.01 -15.37 -7.39
CA LEU A 148 1.12 -14.51 -7.08
C LEU A 148 2.42 -15.19 -7.53
N ASN A 149 3.10 -14.59 -8.51
CA ASN A 149 4.37 -15.12 -8.99
C ASN A 149 5.47 -14.92 -7.95
N TYR A 150 6.13 -16.00 -7.59
CA TYR A 150 7.29 -16.01 -6.71
C TYR A 150 8.39 -16.86 -7.32
N GLN A 151 9.35 -16.24 -8.02
CA GLN A 151 10.37 -16.92 -8.82
C GLN A 151 9.73 -17.90 -9.83
N SER A 152 9.99 -19.22 -9.69
CA SER A 152 9.42 -20.26 -10.54
C SER A 152 8.14 -20.88 -9.97
N ALA A 153 7.67 -20.38 -8.82
CA ALA A 153 6.44 -20.83 -8.18
C ALA A 153 5.29 -19.86 -8.39
N LYS A 154 4.06 -20.35 -8.20
CA LYS A 154 2.84 -19.56 -8.06
C LYS A 154 2.25 -19.79 -6.68
N LEU A 155 1.99 -18.71 -5.96
CA LEU A 155 1.42 -18.77 -4.63
C LEU A 155 -0.05 -18.37 -4.66
N THR A 156 -0.89 -19.13 -3.97
CA THR A 156 -2.21 -18.68 -3.53
C THR A 156 -2.08 -18.28 -2.07
N VAL A 157 -2.20 -16.98 -1.78
CA VAL A 157 -2.04 -16.43 -0.43
C VAL A 157 -3.40 -16.11 0.15
N LYS A 158 -3.71 -16.69 1.31
CA LYS A 158 -4.96 -16.47 2.04
C LYS A 158 -4.68 -15.88 3.41
N THR A 159 -5.52 -14.94 3.85
CA THR A 159 -5.44 -14.37 5.20
C THR A 159 -6.65 -14.79 6.03
N SER A 160 -6.48 -14.92 7.34
CA SER A 160 -7.60 -15.08 8.29
C SER A 160 -7.31 -14.27 9.56
N GLY A 161 -8.32 -13.53 10.04
CA GLY A 161 -8.15 -12.53 11.10
C GLY A 161 -7.74 -11.17 10.54
N VAL A 162 -7.47 -10.21 11.42
CA VAL A 162 -7.11 -8.82 11.05
C VAL A 162 -6.01 -8.21 11.93
N GLY A 163 -5.50 -8.94 12.92
CA GLY A 163 -4.45 -8.49 13.83
C GLY A 163 -3.03 -8.64 13.25
N THR A 164 -2.08 -8.79 14.14
CA THR A 164 -0.70 -9.14 13.77
C THR A 164 -0.58 -10.61 13.41
N VAL A 165 0.47 -10.97 12.66
CA VAL A 165 0.74 -12.36 12.28
C VAL A 165 0.88 -13.22 13.54
N GLU A 166 0.12 -14.31 13.58
CA GLU A 166 0.24 -15.36 14.59
C GLU A 166 1.15 -16.49 14.09
N TYR A 167 0.92 -16.92 12.85
CA TYR A 167 1.79 -17.86 12.12
C TYR A 167 1.48 -17.85 10.62
N VAL A 168 2.41 -18.39 9.84
CA VAL A 168 2.27 -18.65 8.40
C VAL A 168 2.35 -20.16 8.17
N ILE A 169 1.49 -20.67 7.27
CA ILE A 169 1.48 -22.07 6.82
C ILE A 169 1.78 -22.08 5.33
N LEU A 170 2.72 -22.93 4.92
CA LEU A 170 3.01 -23.25 3.52
C LEU A 170 2.63 -24.72 3.30
N ASP A 171 1.66 -25.01 2.44
CA ASP A 171 1.22 -26.35 2.07
C ASP A 171 0.88 -27.26 3.28
N GLY A 172 0.36 -26.69 4.36
CA GLY A 172 0.01 -27.38 5.59
C GLY A 172 1.08 -27.37 6.67
N GLU A 173 2.29 -26.94 6.40
CA GLU A 173 3.38 -26.86 7.36
C GLU A 173 3.62 -25.43 7.85
N LYS A 174 3.88 -25.27 9.16
CA LYS A 174 4.17 -23.97 9.75
C LYS A 174 5.59 -23.52 9.38
N VAL A 175 5.71 -22.29 8.87
CA VAL A 175 6.97 -21.71 8.41
C VAL A 175 7.15 -20.29 8.91
N ASP A 176 8.41 -19.83 9.01
CA ASP A 176 8.74 -18.44 9.34
C ASP A 176 8.87 -17.55 8.09
N PHE A 177 9.14 -18.15 6.94
CA PHE A 177 9.28 -17.50 5.63
C PHE A 177 8.99 -18.50 4.52
N ILE A 178 8.70 -17.99 3.31
CA ILE A 178 8.56 -18.82 2.11
C ILE A 178 9.94 -18.93 1.47
N PRO A 179 10.56 -20.10 1.42
CA PRO A 179 11.95 -20.25 0.96
C PRO A 179 12.11 -19.97 -0.53
N TYR A 180 13.30 -19.58 -0.93
CA TYR A 180 13.69 -19.52 -2.33
C TYR A 180 13.72 -20.92 -2.96
N GLY A 181 13.63 -20.97 -4.30
CA GLY A 181 13.77 -22.20 -5.05
C GLY A 181 12.50 -23.06 -5.17
N LEU A 182 11.38 -22.58 -4.67
CA LEU A 182 10.09 -23.24 -4.88
C LEU A 182 9.71 -23.26 -6.36
N THR A 183 9.04 -24.35 -6.79
CA THR A 183 8.53 -24.52 -8.15
C THR A 183 7.11 -25.07 -8.10
N GLY A 184 6.27 -24.70 -9.07
CA GLY A 184 4.90 -25.19 -9.12
C GLY A 184 3.93 -24.32 -8.33
N ASN A 185 2.83 -24.90 -7.88
CA ASN A 185 1.76 -24.17 -7.18
C ASN A 185 1.79 -24.49 -5.70
N HIS A 186 1.71 -23.45 -4.86
CA HIS A 186 1.74 -23.55 -3.42
C HIS A 186 0.62 -22.73 -2.77
N ILE A 187 0.15 -23.16 -1.61
CA ILE A 187 -0.84 -22.44 -0.81
C ILE A 187 -0.18 -21.89 0.45
N VAL A 188 -0.27 -20.58 0.60
CA VAL A 188 0.20 -19.87 1.80
C VAL A 188 -1.02 -19.39 2.60
N HIS A 189 -1.11 -19.77 3.85
CA HIS A 189 -2.14 -19.28 4.74
C HIS A 189 -1.51 -18.47 5.88
N ILE A 190 -1.86 -17.18 5.94
CA ILE A 190 -1.41 -16.24 6.97
C ILE A 190 -2.50 -16.13 8.02
N LYS A 191 -2.24 -16.68 9.19
CA LYS A 191 -3.13 -16.53 10.34
C LYS A 191 -2.77 -15.26 11.09
N LEU A 192 -3.76 -14.40 11.25
CA LEU A 192 -3.68 -13.17 12.04
C LEU A 192 -4.47 -13.34 13.32
N LYS A 193 -4.03 -12.65 14.37
CA LYS A 193 -4.80 -12.52 15.62
C LYS A 193 -6.13 -11.84 15.31
N ASN A 194 -7.14 -12.15 16.09
CA ASN A 194 -8.46 -11.48 15.99
C ASN A 194 -8.44 -10.14 16.69
#